data_1a02eaf8ca1e1b64b045076cbe3d68ae
#
_entry.id   1a02eaf8ca1e1b64b045076cbe3d68ae
#
_cell.length_a   1.000
_cell.length_b   1.000
_cell.length_c   1.000
_cell.angle_alpha   90.00
_cell.angle_beta   90.00
_cell.angle_gamma   90.00
#
_symmetry.space_group_name_H-M   'P 1'
#
loop_
_entity.id
_entity.type
_entity.pdbx_description
1 polymer ?
#
loop_
_entity_poly.entity_id
_entity_poly.type
_entity_poly.pdbx_seq_one_letter_code
_entity_poly.pdbx_strand_id
1 'polypeptide(L)'
;NVKNNGLENRITISEQTLDTIDHRYTMVLANLRYPSLKRLYPRLTEVTAERGTLILSGIKNDEVDDLLGVYAKSRFKYLWSDHELGWAGVVLQKME
;
A
#
# COMPACT_ATOMS: atom_id res chain seq x y z
N ASN A 1 -5.09 -5.98 21.86
CA ASN A 1 -3.84 -5.86 21.18
C ASN A 1 -3.95 -6.33 19.74
N VAL A 2 -3.29 -5.64 18.85
CA VAL A 2 -3.48 -5.87 17.43
C VAL A 2 -2.92 -7.18 16.93
N LYS A 3 -2.18 -7.88 17.72
CA LYS A 3 -1.62 -9.13 17.26
C LYS A 3 -2.60 -10.28 17.28
N ASN A 4 -3.76 -10.06 17.79
CA ASN A 4 -4.77 -11.08 17.83
C ASN A 4 -5.21 -11.43 16.42
N ASN A 5 -5.61 -12.67 16.25
CA ASN A 5 -6.18 -13.15 14.97
C ASN A 5 -5.18 -13.14 13.84
N GLY A 6 -3.89 -13.26 14.16
CA GLY A 6 -2.88 -13.33 13.13
C GLY A 6 -2.56 -12.00 12.48
N LEU A 7 -3.04 -10.90 13.05
CA LEU A 7 -2.72 -9.58 12.53
C LEU A 7 -1.45 -9.06 13.15
N GLU A 8 -0.67 -8.38 12.37
CA GLU A 8 0.51 -7.69 12.83
C GLU A 8 0.28 -6.19 12.71
N ASN A 9 1.11 -5.44 13.40
CA ASN A 9 0.90 -4.01 13.48
C ASN A 9 1.35 -3.29 12.21
N ARG A 10 2.59 -3.49 11.80
CA ARG A 10 3.15 -2.72 10.73
C ARG A 10 4.24 -3.48 10.00
N ILE A 11 4.34 -3.26 8.70
CA ILE A 11 5.42 -3.83 7.90
C ILE A 11 5.83 -2.84 6.83
N THR A 12 7.13 -2.84 6.52
CA THR A 12 7.66 -2.12 5.37
C THR A 12 8.03 -3.16 4.31
N ILE A 13 7.52 -2.97 3.11
CA ILE A 13 7.64 -3.97 2.05
C ILE A 13 8.59 -3.47 0.97
N SER A 14 9.48 -4.36 0.56
CA SER A 14 10.31 -4.17 -0.62
C SER A 14 9.96 -5.25 -1.63
N GLU A 15 10.53 -5.15 -2.84
CA GLU A 15 10.22 -6.11 -3.89
C GLU A 15 10.66 -7.51 -3.51
N GLN A 16 11.67 -7.63 -2.66
CA GLN A 16 12.23 -8.92 -2.34
C GLN A 16 11.49 -9.64 -1.23
N THR A 17 10.72 -8.92 -0.43
CA THR A 17 10.10 -9.53 0.74
C THR A 17 8.62 -9.84 0.56
N LEU A 18 7.99 -9.31 -0.49
CA LEU A 18 6.54 -9.41 -0.61
C LEU A 18 6.07 -10.86 -0.72
N ASP A 19 6.82 -11.68 -1.42
CA ASP A 19 6.40 -13.07 -1.63
C ASP A 19 6.53 -13.94 -0.38
N THR A 20 7.25 -13.47 0.63
CA THR A 20 7.46 -14.26 1.84
C THR A 20 6.50 -13.87 2.96
N ILE A 21 5.62 -12.91 2.72
CA ILE A 21 4.73 -12.43 3.76
C ILE A 21 3.51 -13.33 3.82
N ASP A 22 3.22 -13.85 5.00
CA ASP A 22 2.08 -14.73 5.19
C ASP A 22 1.13 -14.23 6.28
N HIS A 23 1.29 -12.98 6.70
CA HIS A 23 0.39 -12.35 7.65
C HIS A 23 -0.25 -11.13 7.04
N ARG A 24 -1.26 -10.61 7.70
CA ARG A 24 -1.85 -9.34 7.35
C ARG A 24 -1.40 -8.29 8.34
N TYR A 25 -1.31 -7.05 7.87
CA TYR A 25 -0.81 -5.96 8.67
C TYR A 25 -1.81 -4.82 8.67
N THR A 26 -1.94 -4.16 9.81
CA THR A 26 -2.83 -3.01 9.91
C THR A 26 -2.23 -1.77 9.28
N MET A 27 -0.93 -1.74 9.06
CA MET A 27 -0.28 -0.66 8.34
C MET A 27 0.81 -1.25 7.45
N VAL A 28 0.71 -0.98 6.17
CA VAL A 28 1.64 -1.50 5.17
C VAL A 28 2.30 -0.30 4.48
N LEU A 29 3.63 -0.25 4.53
CA LEU A 29 4.39 0.78 3.85
C LEU A 29 5.11 0.12 2.67
N ALA A 30 4.73 0.50 1.47
CA ALA A 30 5.29 -0.06 0.26
C ALA A 30 6.13 0.99 -0.45
N ASN A 31 7.44 0.86 -0.36
CA ASN A 31 8.37 1.76 -1.03
C ASN A 31 8.87 1.05 -2.28
N LEU A 32 8.06 1.10 -3.32
CA LEU A 32 8.31 0.39 -4.56
C LEU A 32 8.17 1.35 -5.73
N ARG A 33 8.79 0.99 -6.85
CA ARG A 33 8.65 1.79 -8.06
C ARG A 33 7.26 1.60 -8.66
N TYR A 34 6.87 2.59 -9.46
CA TYR A 34 5.55 2.62 -10.07
C TYR A 34 5.17 1.31 -10.78
N PRO A 35 6.01 0.75 -11.66
CA PRO A 35 5.60 -0.49 -12.34
C PRO A 35 5.35 -1.64 -11.36
N SER A 36 6.18 -1.74 -10.32
CA SER A 36 6.00 -2.79 -9.33
C SER A 36 4.72 -2.57 -8.55
N LEU A 37 4.40 -1.34 -8.20
CA LEU A 37 3.19 -1.04 -7.45
C LEU A 37 1.95 -1.45 -8.25
N LYS A 38 1.95 -1.23 -9.56
CA LYS A 38 0.83 -1.67 -10.39
C LYS A 38 0.75 -3.19 -10.46
N ARG A 39 1.87 -3.83 -10.68
CA ARG A 39 1.91 -5.28 -10.82
C ARG A 39 1.52 -5.99 -9.53
N LEU A 40 1.94 -5.46 -8.41
CA LEU A 40 1.77 -6.13 -7.13
C LEU A 40 0.51 -5.72 -6.39
N TYR A 41 -0.38 -4.99 -7.04
CA TYR A 41 -1.62 -4.56 -6.42
C TYR A 41 -2.39 -5.72 -5.75
N PRO A 42 -2.59 -6.88 -6.39
CA PRO A 42 -3.35 -7.94 -5.73
C PRO A 42 -2.67 -8.42 -4.46
N ARG A 43 -1.36 -8.54 -4.48
CA ARG A 43 -0.63 -9.04 -3.32
C ARG A 43 -0.62 -8.02 -2.20
N LEU A 44 -0.43 -6.76 -2.52
CA LEU A 44 -0.47 -5.71 -1.51
C LEU A 44 -1.85 -5.62 -0.88
N THR A 45 -2.90 -5.86 -1.66
CA THR A 45 -4.24 -5.90 -1.13
C THR A 45 -4.39 -7.04 -0.11
N GLU A 46 -3.82 -8.19 -0.41
CA GLU A 46 -3.92 -9.33 0.49
C GLU A 46 -3.24 -9.11 1.83
N VAL A 47 -2.07 -8.48 1.82
CA VAL A 47 -1.30 -8.33 3.05
C VAL A 47 -1.78 -7.14 3.89
N THR A 48 -2.63 -6.30 3.35
CA THR A 48 -3.21 -5.21 4.11
C THR A 48 -4.48 -5.71 4.78
N ALA A 49 -4.55 -5.58 6.10
CA ALA A 49 -5.71 -6.04 6.84
C ALA A 49 -6.94 -5.22 6.50
N GLU A 50 -8.10 -5.76 6.78
CA GLU A 50 -9.35 -5.03 6.57
C GLU A 50 -9.29 -3.72 7.34
N ARG A 51 -9.64 -2.63 6.69
CA ARG A 51 -9.58 -1.28 7.24
C ARG A 51 -8.16 -0.85 7.58
N GLY A 52 -7.18 -1.62 7.14
CA GLY A 52 -5.79 -1.23 7.35
C GLY A 52 -5.36 -0.11 6.43
N THR A 53 -4.21 0.45 6.73
CA THR A 53 -3.66 1.56 5.99
C THR A 53 -2.55 1.08 5.08
N LEU A 54 -2.59 1.51 3.83
CA LEU A 54 -1.54 1.23 2.86
C LEU A 54 -0.91 2.55 2.45
N ILE A 55 0.40 2.65 2.61
CA ILE A 55 1.13 3.85 2.24
C ILE A 55 2.06 3.49 1.09
N LEU A 56 1.87 4.16 -0.04
CA LEU A 56 2.71 3.97 -1.21
C LEU A 56 3.67 5.14 -1.31
N SER A 57 4.95 4.85 -1.51
CA SER A 57 5.95 5.89 -1.67
C SER A 57 6.90 5.51 -2.79
N GLY A 58 7.76 6.48 -3.18
CA GLY A 58 8.65 6.25 -4.31
C GLY A 58 7.98 6.47 -5.65
N ILE A 59 6.91 7.25 -5.68
CA ILE A 59 6.12 7.52 -6.88
C ILE A 59 6.45 8.91 -7.37
N LYS A 60 6.53 9.07 -8.68
CA LYS A 60 6.67 10.41 -9.24
C LYS A 60 5.32 11.10 -9.29
N ASN A 61 5.34 12.43 -9.22
CA ASN A 61 4.09 13.18 -9.17
C ASN A 61 3.17 12.86 -10.34
N ASP A 62 3.71 12.62 -11.52
CA ASP A 62 2.89 12.36 -12.70
C ASP A 62 2.39 10.93 -12.76
N GLU A 63 2.78 10.07 -11.81
CA GLU A 63 2.30 8.69 -11.77
C GLU A 63 1.16 8.49 -10.78
N VAL A 64 0.87 9.50 -9.96
CA VAL A 64 -0.08 9.35 -8.87
C VAL A 64 -1.49 9.02 -9.37
N ASP A 65 -1.95 9.78 -10.36
CA ASP A 65 -3.33 9.60 -10.85
C ASP A 65 -3.53 8.21 -11.43
N ASP A 66 -2.54 7.69 -12.14
CA ASP A 66 -2.66 6.37 -12.71
C ASP A 66 -2.68 5.30 -11.63
N LEU A 67 -1.84 5.43 -10.62
CA LEU A 67 -1.86 4.49 -9.50
C LEU A 67 -3.17 4.54 -8.73
N LEU A 68 -3.71 5.73 -8.52
CA LEU A 68 -5.00 5.83 -7.86
C LEU A 68 -6.11 5.17 -8.67
N GLY A 69 -5.99 5.18 -10.00
CA GLY A 69 -6.93 4.47 -10.83
C GLY A 69 -6.90 2.96 -10.59
N VAL A 70 -5.75 2.43 -10.18
CA VAL A 70 -5.64 1.02 -9.86
C VAL A 70 -6.08 0.74 -8.43
N TYR A 71 -5.55 1.50 -7.47
CA TYR A 71 -5.72 1.18 -6.06
C TYR A 71 -7.02 1.67 -5.46
N ALA A 72 -7.45 2.87 -5.82
CA ALA A 72 -8.63 3.48 -5.20
C ALA A 72 -9.90 3.17 -5.96
N LYS A 73 -9.85 2.24 -6.91
CA LYS A 73 -11.00 1.99 -7.75
C LYS A 73 -12.05 1.13 -7.05
N SER A 74 -11.64 0.12 -6.30
CA SER A 74 -12.60 -0.80 -5.72
C SER A 74 -12.28 -1.24 -4.30
N ARG A 75 -11.02 -1.43 -3.97
CA ARG A 75 -10.65 -2.04 -2.68
C ARG A 75 -10.13 -1.03 -1.67
N PHE A 76 -9.65 0.10 -2.12
CA PHE A 76 -9.03 1.10 -1.25
C PHE A 76 -9.71 2.43 -1.39
N LYS A 77 -9.72 3.17 -0.27
CA LYS A 77 -10.22 4.53 -0.24
C LYS A 77 -9.02 5.46 -0.15
N TYR A 78 -8.98 6.45 -1.04
CA TYR A 78 -7.91 7.43 -1.02
C TYR A 78 -8.12 8.36 0.17
N LEU A 79 -7.08 8.55 0.99
CA LEU A 79 -7.15 9.45 2.11
C LEU A 79 -6.46 10.78 1.82
N TRP A 80 -5.17 10.72 1.48
CA TRP A 80 -4.46 11.94 1.11
C TRP A 80 -3.12 11.58 0.51
N SER A 81 -2.45 12.58 -0.06
CA SER A 81 -1.11 12.40 -0.59
C SER A 81 -0.25 13.58 -0.22
N ASP A 82 1.05 13.37 -0.27
CA ASP A 82 2.05 14.37 0.00
C ASP A 82 3.02 14.40 -1.17
N HIS A 83 3.49 15.59 -1.52
CA HIS A 83 4.37 15.76 -2.67
C HIS A 83 5.58 16.57 -2.25
N GLU A 84 6.75 16.11 -2.67
CA GLU A 84 7.98 16.81 -2.33
C GLU A 84 9.03 16.53 -3.39
N LEU A 85 9.56 17.60 -3.99
CA LEU A 85 10.67 17.50 -4.94
C LEU A 85 10.39 16.52 -6.08
N GLY A 86 9.17 16.53 -6.59
CA GLY A 86 8.81 15.66 -7.71
C GLY A 86 8.39 14.27 -7.33
N TRP A 87 8.46 13.92 -6.05
CA TRP A 87 8.05 12.62 -5.55
C TRP A 87 6.79 12.73 -4.73
N ALA A 88 6.07 11.64 -4.63
CA ALA A 88 4.80 11.61 -3.92
C ALA A 88 4.70 10.39 -3.03
N GLY A 89 3.95 10.57 -1.94
CA GLY A 89 3.50 9.47 -1.11
C GLY A 89 1.98 9.51 -1.06
N VAL A 90 1.36 8.35 -1.07
CA VAL A 90 -0.09 8.23 -1.12
C VAL A 90 -0.55 7.37 0.04
N VAL A 91 -1.57 7.83 0.76
CA VAL A 91 -2.13 7.09 1.89
C VAL A 91 -3.52 6.60 1.52
N LEU A 92 -3.71 5.30 1.64
CA LEU A 92 -4.95 4.63 1.29
C LEU A 92 -5.43 3.81 2.47
N GLN A 93 -6.74 3.59 2.54
CA GLN A 93 -7.31 2.72 3.55
C GLN A 93 -8.11 1.62 2.86
N LYS A 94 -7.87 0.39 3.26
CA LYS A 94 -8.62 -0.73 2.71
C LYS A 94 -10.03 -0.69 3.24
N MET A 95 -10.98 -0.88 2.36
CA MET A 95 -12.40 -0.72 2.69
C MET A 95 -12.99 -2.02 3.18
N GLU A 96 -12.42 -2.91 3.57
CA GLU A 96 -12.89 -4.18 4.11
C GLU A 96 -12.00 -5.34 3.64
#